data_37b649460b57e9b787b9803d780c8d18
#
_entry.id   37b649460b57e9b787b9803d780c8d18
#
_cell.length_a   1.000
_cell.length_b   1.000
_cell.length_c   1.000
_cell.angle_alpha   90.00
_cell.angle_beta   90.00
_cell.angle_gamma   90.00
#
_symmetry.space_group_name_H-M   'P 1'
#
loop_
_entity.id
_entity.type
_entity.pdbx_description
1 polymer ?
#
loop_
_entity_poly.entity_id
_entity_poly.type
_entity_poly.pdbx_seq_one_letter_code
_entity_poly.pdbx_strand_id
1 'polypeptide(L)'
;SRGLGDVYKRQTSTWATLLGFMLLLAACGKSAQVPLQAWLLDAMEGPTPVSALIHAATMVTAGVYLVVRSHEIYAHTGAASLAVAIIGAVTLLFGAWIGSAKKDIKKVLAGSTMSQIGYMMLAAGLGPAGAALAIFHLLTHGFFKANMFLGAGSVMHGTGDDTDMYHFGALSKVMPMTFWTFACGYLAIIGIPGTSGYFSKDHIIEAAFDKGAVFGVLALIGAGITAYYMTRLMMLTFLGTKRWRADVHPHESPAVMTIPLIVLAVLSIFAGAFMNNWIGDWLAPATGAEVEHVGMWHMGVIGVVTLVVVILGIVAGWLLNRHNVPNEEPETHDPLLVAGRHDIYGDDINDVVVVKPGRWLAGGVAGFDRSVVDGLVNGAGSVTTACSQIIRKVQNGYVRSYGLMMVVGVVVVGLVVVLGRMA
;
A
#
# COMPACT_ATOMS: atom_id res chain seq x y z
N SER A 1 -41.65 -22.87 10.83
CA SER A 1 -41.04 -21.53 11.09
C SER A 1 -39.52 -21.55 11.30
N ARG A 2 -38.89 -22.68 11.64
CA ARG A 2 -37.42 -22.78 11.79
C ARG A 2 -36.67 -22.58 10.46
N GLY A 3 -37.19 -23.07 9.34
CA GLY A 3 -36.48 -22.97 8.03
C GLY A 3 -36.33 -21.57 7.46
N LEU A 4 -37.30 -20.66 7.64
CA LEU A 4 -37.23 -19.27 7.16
C LEU A 4 -36.19 -18.47 7.94
N GLY A 5 -36.10 -18.64 9.27
CA GLY A 5 -35.08 -17.97 10.07
C GLY A 5 -33.65 -18.38 9.68
N ASP A 6 -33.44 -19.66 9.34
CA ASP A 6 -32.11 -20.13 8.88
C ASP A 6 -31.76 -19.64 7.47
N VAL A 7 -32.75 -19.48 6.59
CA VAL A 7 -32.56 -18.89 5.25
C VAL A 7 -32.17 -17.41 5.35
N TYR A 8 -32.88 -16.63 6.18
CA TYR A 8 -32.54 -15.20 6.40
C TYR A 8 -31.15 -15.04 7.03
N LYS A 9 -30.79 -15.85 8.03
CA LYS A 9 -29.43 -15.83 8.62
C LYS A 9 -28.35 -16.16 7.60
N ARG A 10 -28.57 -17.16 6.73
CA ARG A 10 -27.63 -17.53 5.67
C ARG A 10 -27.47 -16.42 4.62
N GLN A 11 -28.59 -15.79 4.21
CA GLN A 11 -28.54 -14.67 3.25
C GLN A 11 -27.77 -13.48 3.84
N THR A 12 -28.05 -13.10 5.08
CA THR A 12 -27.33 -12.01 5.77
C THR A 12 -25.85 -12.31 5.88
N SER A 13 -25.45 -13.55 6.22
CA SER A 13 -24.07 -13.99 6.30
C SER A 13 -23.37 -13.94 4.93
N THR A 14 -24.03 -14.32 3.83
CA THR A 14 -23.46 -14.29 2.48
C THR A 14 -23.20 -12.86 2.01
N TRP A 15 -24.17 -11.96 2.20
CA TRP A 15 -23.99 -10.55 1.85
C TRP A 15 -22.93 -9.86 2.71
N ALA A 16 -22.89 -10.14 4.01
CA ALA A 16 -21.85 -9.64 4.91
C ALA A 16 -20.46 -10.12 4.48
N THR A 17 -20.34 -11.39 4.07
CA THR A 17 -19.08 -11.96 3.57
C THR A 17 -18.64 -11.28 2.29
N LEU A 18 -19.53 -11.09 1.31
CA LEU A 18 -19.21 -10.39 0.06
C LEU A 18 -18.78 -8.95 0.33
N LEU A 19 -19.52 -8.23 1.18
CA LEU A 19 -19.19 -6.86 1.55
C LEU A 19 -17.86 -6.80 2.27
N GLY A 20 -17.57 -7.73 3.19
CA GLY A 20 -16.28 -7.82 3.87
C GLY A 20 -15.11 -8.02 2.90
N PHE A 21 -15.26 -8.87 1.87
CA PHE A 21 -14.23 -9.03 0.83
C PHE A 21 -14.06 -7.77 -0.03
N MET A 22 -15.14 -7.06 -0.36
CA MET A 22 -15.04 -5.79 -1.12
C MET A 22 -14.35 -4.69 -0.32
N LEU A 23 -14.66 -4.58 0.98
CA LEU A 23 -13.97 -3.67 1.89
C LEU A 23 -12.49 -4.03 2.06
N LEU A 24 -12.17 -5.33 2.15
CA LEU A 24 -10.79 -5.80 2.20
C LEU A 24 -10.02 -5.45 0.92
N LEU A 25 -10.62 -5.64 -0.27
CA LEU A 25 -10.00 -5.26 -1.54
C LEU A 25 -9.72 -3.75 -1.60
N ALA A 26 -10.68 -2.92 -1.15
CA ALA A 26 -10.48 -1.47 -1.04
C ALA A 26 -9.35 -1.12 -0.05
N ALA A 27 -9.29 -1.83 1.09
CA ALA A 27 -8.22 -1.67 2.07
C ALA A 27 -6.86 -2.08 1.51
N CYS A 28 -6.77 -3.17 0.72
CA CYS A 28 -5.55 -3.61 0.06
C CYS A 28 -5.00 -2.52 -0.87
N GLY A 29 -5.85 -1.86 -1.64
CA GLY A 29 -5.44 -0.78 -2.53
C GLY A 29 -4.82 0.41 -1.79
N LYS A 30 -5.45 0.89 -0.72
CA LYS A 30 -4.96 2.05 0.05
C LYS A 30 -3.82 1.72 1.01
N SER A 31 -3.84 0.56 1.63
CA SER A 31 -2.86 0.14 2.64
C SER A 31 -1.76 -0.74 2.09
N ALA A 32 -1.56 -0.76 0.78
CA ALA A 32 -0.49 -1.50 0.11
C ALA A 32 -0.39 -2.96 0.57
N GLN A 33 -1.53 -3.64 0.68
CA GLN A 33 -1.58 -5.05 1.00
C GLN A 33 -1.50 -5.89 -0.27
N VAL A 34 -0.93 -7.09 -0.15
CA VAL A 34 -0.89 -8.06 -1.24
C VAL A 34 -2.30 -8.34 -1.75
N PRO A 35 -2.54 -8.35 -3.08
CA PRO A 35 -1.59 -8.22 -4.20
C PRO A 35 -1.42 -6.78 -4.74
N LEU A 36 -1.92 -5.75 -4.06
CA LEU A 36 -1.95 -4.36 -4.55
C LEU A 36 -0.86 -3.47 -3.92
N GLN A 37 0.30 -4.05 -3.53
CA GLN A 37 1.36 -3.38 -2.77
C GLN A 37 2.35 -2.56 -3.62
N ALA A 38 2.47 -2.81 -4.91
CA ALA A 38 3.58 -2.32 -5.77
C ALA A 38 3.72 -0.79 -5.74
N TRP A 39 2.63 -0.05 -5.82
CA TRP A 39 2.62 1.42 -5.82
C TRP A 39 3.36 2.07 -4.63
N LEU A 40 3.47 1.34 -3.50
CA LEU A 40 4.07 1.89 -2.27
C LEU A 40 5.56 2.18 -2.44
N LEU A 41 6.26 1.36 -3.19
CA LEU A 41 7.69 1.49 -3.45
C LEU A 41 7.97 2.54 -4.52
N ASP A 42 7.08 2.67 -5.51
CA ASP A 42 7.15 3.71 -6.55
C ASP A 42 6.84 5.10 -5.98
N ALA A 43 6.00 5.18 -4.94
CA ALA A 43 5.72 6.44 -4.25
C ALA A 43 6.97 7.08 -3.60
N MET A 44 8.12 6.38 -3.58
CA MET A 44 9.39 6.91 -3.05
C MET A 44 10.06 7.95 -3.97
N GLU A 45 9.60 8.13 -5.19
CA GLU A 45 10.06 9.20 -6.09
C GLU A 45 9.65 10.60 -5.60
N GLY A 46 8.62 10.69 -4.75
CA GLY A 46 8.16 11.96 -4.17
C GLY A 46 9.10 12.55 -3.11
N PRO A 47 8.95 13.85 -2.76
CA PRO A 47 9.73 14.49 -1.71
C PRO A 47 9.58 13.78 -0.35
N THR A 48 10.67 13.67 0.41
CA THR A 48 10.70 12.91 1.67
C THR A 48 9.68 13.34 2.73
N PRO A 49 9.36 14.64 2.94
CA PRO A 49 8.30 15.03 3.86
C PRO A 49 6.91 14.52 3.44
N VAL A 50 6.63 14.45 2.14
CA VAL A 50 5.39 13.86 1.61
C VAL A 50 5.39 12.35 1.85
N SER A 51 6.51 11.67 1.58
CA SER A 51 6.67 10.25 1.91
C SER A 51 6.44 9.98 3.40
N ALA A 52 6.97 10.84 4.29
CA ALA A 52 6.73 10.73 5.72
C ALA A 52 5.23 10.77 6.07
N LEU A 53 4.46 11.71 5.52
CA LEU A 53 3.01 11.80 5.74
C LEU A 53 2.27 10.58 5.19
N ILE A 54 2.55 10.17 3.95
CA ILE A 54 1.88 9.03 3.29
C ILE A 54 2.09 7.74 4.08
N HIS A 55 3.33 7.47 4.50
CA HIS A 55 3.74 6.20 5.07
C HIS A 55 3.60 6.12 6.60
N ALA A 56 3.53 7.26 7.29
CA ALA A 56 3.42 7.25 8.74
C ALA A 56 1.97 7.21 9.25
N ALA A 57 1.10 8.13 8.77
CA ALA A 57 -0.15 8.40 9.45
C ALA A 57 -1.38 8.59 8.54
N THR A 58 -1.23 8.64 7.20
CA THR A 58 -2.35 9.05 6.34
C THR A 58 -2.81 7.96 5.38
N MET A 59 -2.21 7.85 4.20
CA MET A 59 -2.76 7.03 3.12
C MET A 59 -2.71 5.53 3.43
N VAL A 60 -1.58 5.05 3.92
CA VAL A 60 -1.39 3.62 4.20
C VAL A 60 -2.18 3.10 5.41
N THR A 61 -2.57 3.99 6.33
CA THR A 61 -3.35 3.63 7.52
C THR A 61 -4.86 3.58 7.25
N ALA A 62 -5.31 4.19 6.15
CA ALA A 62 -6.73 4.32 5.82
C ALA A 62 -7.44 2.97 5.66
N GLY A 63 -6.79 1.97 5.05
CA GLY A 63 -7.40 0.63 4.90
C GLY A 63 -7.49 -0.12 6.22
N VAL A 64 -6.50 0.01 7.11
CA VAL A 64 -6.59 -0.54 8.48
C VAL A 64 -7.77 0.09 9.21
N TYR A 65 -7.86 1.42 9.18
CA TYR A 65 -8.98 2.14 9.79
C TYR A 65 -10.33 1.72 9.19
N LEU A 66 -10.42 1.54 7.87
CA LEU A 66 -11.62 1.07 7.18
C LEU A 66 -12.07 -0.30 7.73
N VAL A 67 -11.15 -1.26 7.83
CA VAL A 67 -11.45 -2.60 8.36
C VAL A 67 -11.91 -2.52 9.81
N VAL A 68 -11.17 -1.79 10.65
CA VAL A 68 -11.53 -1.61 12.07
C VAL A 68 -12.88 -0.89 12.21
N ARG A 69 -13.13 0.16 11.44
CA ARG A 69 -14.40 0.90 11.48
C ARG A 69 -15.60 0.05 11.04
N SER A 70 -15.33 -0.96 10.21
CA SER A 70 -16.35 -1.91 9.70
C SER A 70 -16.37 -3.21 10.50
N HIS A 71 -15.86 -3.23 11.73
CA HIS A 71 -15.73 -4.45 12.55
C HIS A 71 -17.03 -5.22 12.71
N GLU A 72 -18.18 -4.54 12.80
CA GLU A 72 -19.50 -5.18 12.86
C GLU A 72 -19.77 -6.10 11.66
N ILE A 73 -19.36 -5.69 10.46
CA ILE A 73 -19.52 -6.53 9.26
C ILE A 73 -18.63 -7.77 9.39
N TYR A 74 -17.39 -7.60 9.81
CA TYR A 74 -16.43 -8.70 10.00
C TYR A 74 -16.80 -9.63 11.15
N ALA A 75 -17.49 -9.15 12.19
CA ALA A 75 -18.02 -9.96 13.28
C ALA A 75 -19.06 -10.98 12.81
N HIS A 76 -19.81 -10.66 11.74
CA HIS A 76 -20.80 -11.56 11.14
C HIS A 76 -20.23 -12.51 10.08
N THR A 77 -18.93 -12.43 9.75
CA THR A 77 -18.29 -13.26 8.73
C THR A 77 -16.87 -13.70 9.12
N GLY A 78 -16.75 -14.92 9.60
CA GLY A 78 -15.45 -15.50 9.93
C GLY A 78 -14.52 -15.65 8.71
N ALA A 79 -15.07 -15.88 7.51
CA ALA A 79 -14.29 -16.04 6.28
C ALA A 79 -13.58 -14.73 5.87
N ALA A 80 -14.28 -13.59 5.89
CA ALA A 80 -13.68 -12.31 5.54
C ALA A 80 -12.69 -11.84 6.61
N SER A 81 -13.00 -12.03 7.90
CA SER A 81 -12.08 -11.73 9.00
C SER A 81 -10.78 -12.55 8.90
N LEU A 82 -10.90 -13.85 8.61
CA LEU A 82 -9.75 -14.72 8.37
C LEU A 82 -8.92 -14.24 7.16
N ALA A 83 -9.57 -13.83 6.08
CA ALA A 83 -8.88 -13.30 4.90
C ALA A 83 -8.10 -12.01 5.22
N VAL A 84 -8.65 -11.11 6.04
CA VAL A 84 -7.92 -9.93 6.54
C VAL A 84 -6.66 -10.34 7.28
N ALA A 85 -6.75 -11.32 8.20
CA ALA A 85 -5.61 -11.82 8.96
C ALA A 85 -4.55 -12.47 8.05
N ILE A 86 -4.95 -13.29 7.09
CA ILE A 86 -4.04 -13.95 6.13
C ILE A 86 -3.32 -12.91 5.27
N ILE A 87 -4.05 -11.97 4.66
CA ILE A 87 -3.45 -10.92 3.82
C ILE A 87 -2.49 -10.06 4.65
N GLY A 88 -2.87 -9.70 5.88
CA GLY A 88 -1.99 -8.99 6.79
C GLY A 88 -0.70 -9.76 7.08
N ALA A 89 -0.77 -11.04 7.41
CA ALA A 89 0.39 -11.88 7.69
C ALA A 89 1.31 -12.06 6.47
N VAL A 90 0.75 -12.28 5.27
CA VAL A 90 1.53 -12.38 4.03
C VAL A 90 2.21 -11.06 3.71
N THR A 91 1.49 -9.94 3.79
CA THR A 91 2.03 -8.60 3.53
C THR A 91 3.13 -8.23 4.51
N LEU A 92 2.98 -8.59 5.78
CA LEU A 92 3.99 -8.41 6.82
C LEU A 92 5.32 -9.04 6.42
N LEU A 93 5.30 -10.30 5.99
CA LEU A 93 6.52 -11.01 5.59
C LEU A 93 7.10 -10.48 4.27
N PHE A 94 6.25 -10.16 3.30
CA PHE A 94 6.69 -9.60 2.02
C PHE A 94 7.36 -8.24 2.22
N GLY A 95 6.76 -7.36 3.03
CA GLY A 95 7.35 -6.07 3.36
C GLY A 95 8.69 -6.19 4.09
N ALA A 96 8.79 -7.11 5.03
CA ALA A 96 10.04 -7.39 5.74
C ALA A 96 11.13 -7.94 4.81
N TRP A 97 10.77 -8.83 3.90
CA TRP A 97 11.67 -9.39 2.89
C TRP A 97 12.19 -8.33 1.93
N ILE A 98 11.28 -7.53 1.32
CA ILE A 98 11.65 -6.42 0.44
C ILE A 98 12.57 -5.42 1.16
N GLY A 99 12.21 -5.01 2.39
CA GLY A 99 13.03 -4.12 3.20
C GLY A 99 14.44 -4.65 3.48
N SER A 100 14.60 -5.97 3.59
CA SER A 100 15.90 -6.61 3.77
C SER A 100 16.78 -6.58 2.51
N ALA A 101 16.17 -6.52 1.32
CA ALA A 101 16.86 -6.63 0.03
C ALA A 101 17.22 -5.29 -0.61
N LYS A 102 16.49 -4.20 -0.28
CA LYS A 102 16.71 -2.88 -0.90
C LYS A 102 17.99 -2.20 -0.39
N LYS A 103 18.59 -1.38 -1.25
CA LYS A 103 19.75 -0.51 -0.95
C LYS A 103 19.37 0.94 -0.71
N ASP A 104 18.29 1.41 -1.28
CA ASP A 104 17.75 2.76 -1.11
C ASP A 104 17.09 2.90 0.27
N ILE A 105 17.53 3.90 1.06
CA ILE A 105 17.06 4.14 2.43
C ILE A 105 15.53 4.37 2.48
N LYS A 106 14.96 5.08 1.50
CA LYS A 106 13.51 5.33 1.43
C LYS A 106 12.76 4.05 1.09
N LYS A 107 13.28 3.24 0.14
CA LYS A 107 12.66 1.96 -0.25
C LYS A 107 12.74 0.93 0.88
N VAL A 108 13.81 0.90 1.69
CA VAL A 108 13.86 0.09 2.92
C VAL A 108 12.76 0.53 3.90
N LEU A 109 12.61 1.83 4.12
CA LEU A 109 11.56 2.37 4.99
C LEU A 109 10.16 2.11 4.43
N ALA A 110 9.96 2.12 3.12
CA ALA A 110 8.69 1.75 2.48
C ALA A 110 8.37 0.26 2.68
N GLY A 111 9.32 -0.65 2.47
CA GLY A 111 9.18 -2.07 2.78
C GLY A 111 8.86 -2.30 4.26
N SER A 112 9.52 -1.55 5.14
CA SER A 112 9.22 -1.61 6.56
C SER A 112 7.83 -1.05 6.90
N THR A 113 7.31 -0.06 6.14
CA THR A 113 5.92 0.40 6.29
C THR A 113 4.95 -0.70 5.90
N MET A 114 5.16 -1.34 4.74
CA MET A 114 4.36 -2.47 4.28
C MET A 114 4.29 -3.58 5.35
N SER A 115 5.44 -3.91 5.96
CA SER A 115 5.51 -4.90 7.04
C SER A 115 4.70 -4.47 8.27
N GLN A 116 4.81 -3.22 8.74
CA GLN A 116 4.09 -2.75 9.93
C GLN A 116 2.58 -2.61 9.68
N ILE A 117 2.17 -2.16 8.51
CA ILE A 117 0.74 -2.16 8.13
C ILE A 117 0.22 -3.60 8.01
N GLY A 118 1.05 -4.56 7.58
CA GLY A 118 0.73 -5.98 7.63
C GLY A 118 0.42 -6.47 9.05
N TYR A 119 1.20 -6.05 10.07
CA TYR A 119 0.86 -6.30 11.48
C TYR A 119 -0.50 -5.74 11.88
N MET A 120 -0.79 -4.50 11.48
CA MET A 120 -2.07 -3.85 11.80
C MET A 120 -3.25 -4.56 11.12
N MET A 121 -3.09 -4.97 9.86
CA MET A 121 -4.10 -5.74 9.14
C MET A 121 -4.29 -7.13 9.75
N LEU A 122 -3.20 -7.82 10.10
CA LEU A 122 -3.27 -9.07 10.86
C LEU A 122 -4.10 -8.85 12.14
N ALA A 123 -3.73 -7.85 12.95
CA ALA A 123 -4.44 -7.54 14.19
C ALA A 123 -5.93 -7.24 13.97
N ALA A 124 -6.26 -6.42 12.96
CA ALA A 124 -7.65 -6.10 12.62
C ALA A 124 -8.49 -7.35 12.26
N GLY A 125 -7.85 -8.38 11.70
CA GLY A 125 -8.48 -9.67 11.38
C GLY A 125 -8.61 -10.63 12.57
N LEU A 126 -8.03 -10.32 13.74
CA LEU A 126 -8.11 -11.20 14.92
C LEU A 126 -9.41 -11.03 15.72
N GLY A 127 -10.21 -10.03 15.42
CA GLY A 127 -11.47 -9.71 16.13
C GLY A 127 -11.39 -8.40 16.92
N PRO A 128 -12.34 -8.15 17.85
CA PRO A 128 -12.47 -6.87 18.54
C PRO A 128 -11.21 -6.42 19.28
N ALA A 129 -10.60 -7.29 20.08
CA ALA A 129 -9.38 -6.99 20.82
C ALA A 129 -8.22 -6.66 19.85
N GLY A 130 -8.05 -7.44 18.78
CA GLY A 130 -7.08 -7.19 17.74
C GLY A 130 -7.32 -5.88 17.01
N ALA A 131 -8.58 -5.50 16.78
CA ALA A 131 -8.94 -4.21 16.18
C ALA A 131 -8.47 -3.02 17.03
N ALA A 132 -8.61 -3.08 18.36
CA ALA A 132 -8.10 -2.05 19.25
C ALA A 132 -6.55 -1.96 19.20
N LEU A 133 -5.86 -3.12 19.20
CA LEU A 133 -4.41 -3.19 19.06
C LEU A 133 -3.92 -2.65 17.70
N ALA A 134 -4.68 -2.90 16.62
CA ALA A 134 -4.36 -2.34 15.30
C ALA A 134 -4.34 -0.81 15.33
N ILE A 135 -5.32 -0.15 15.95
CA ILE A 135 -5.37 1.31 16.10
C ILE A 135 -4.30 1.81 17.06
N PHE A 136 -4.04 1.10 18.15
CA PHE A 136 -2.95 1.46 19.04
C PHE A 136 -1.60 1.45 18.32
N HIS A 137 -1.33 0.39 17.55
CA HIS A 137 -0.09 0.31 16.77
C HIS A 137 -0.04 1.35 15.63
N LEU A 138 -1.19 1.70 15.05
CA LEU A 138 -1.30 2.77 14.05
C LEU A 138 -0.81 4.12 14.61
N LEU A 139 -1.22 4.46 15.83
CA LEU A 139 -0.81 5.71 16.49
C LEU A 139 0.70 5.72 16.81
N THR A 140 1.21 4.66 17.44
CA THR A 140 2.64 4.55 17.76
C THR A 140 3.51 4.51 16.51
N HIS A 141 3.06 3.79 15.48
CA HIS A 141 3.69 3.74 14.16
C HIS A 141 3.79 5.12 13.53
N GLY A 142 2.73 5.93 13.63
CA GLY A 142 2.74 7.30 13.13
C GLY A 142 3.95 8.10 13.63
N PHE A 143 4.28 7.99 14.90
CA PHE A 143 5.40 8.72 15.50
C PHE A 143 6.76 8.20 15.04
N PHE A 144 7.05 6.91 15.23
CA PHE A 144 8.38 6.41 14.91
C PHE A 144 8.62 6.33 13.40
N LYS A 145 7.58 6.15 12.59
CA LYS A 145 7.73 6.09 11.14
C LYS A 145 7.97 7.48 10.53
N ALA A 146 7.21 8.50 10.99
CA ALA A 146 7.47 9.88 10.59
C ALA A 146 8.89 10.31 10.98
N ASN A 147 9.33 9.97 12.21
CA ASN A 147 10.68 10.23 12.66
C ASN A 147 11.74 9.61 11.71
N MET A 148 11.59 8.34 11.35
CA MET A 148 12.56 7.66 10.48
C MET A 148 12.56 8.22 9.04
N PHE A 149 11.39 8.51 8.46
CA PHE A 149 11.35 9.11 7.13
C PHE A 149 11.92 10.52 7.10
N LEU A 150 11.57 11.37 8.06
CA LEU A 150 12.17 12.71 8.17
C LEU A 150 13.67 12.63 8.49
N GLY A 151 14.09 11.64 9.28
CA GLY A 151 15.51 11.36 9.54
C GLY A 151 16.25 10.91 8.28
N ALA A 152 15.63 10.07 7.43
CA ALA A 152 16.19 9.74 6.11
C ALA A 152 16.27 10.97 5.22
N GLY A 153 15.27 11.86 5.25
CA GLY A 153 15.32 13.14 4.57
C GLY A 153 16.46 14.05 5.07
N SER A 154 16.73 14.03 6.36
CA SER A 154 17.89 14.74 6.95
C SER A 154 19.21 14.16 6.45
N VAL A 155 19.33 12.83 6.38
CA VAL A 155 20.52 12.16 5.80
C VAL A 155 20.72 12.60 4.34
N MET A 156 19.68 12.52 3.51
CA MET A 156 19.71 12.92 2.10
C MET A 156 20.12 14.39 1.96
N HIS A 157 19.52 15.28 2.73
CA HIS A 157 19.87 16.70 2.73
C HIS A 157 21.36 16.93 3.04
N GLY A 158 21.89 16.22 4.03
CA GLY A 158 23.31 16.32 4.41
C GLY A 158 24.28 15.64 3.45
N THR A 159 23.81 14.75 2.55
CA THR A 159 24.66 13.95 1.66
C THR A 159 24.46 14.25 0.17
N GLY A 160 23.79 15.35 -0.19
CA GLY A 160 23.60 15.76 -1.58
C GLY A 160 22.52 14.97 -2.31
N ASP A 161 21.42 14.69 -1.63
CA ASP A 161 20.22 13.97 -2.12
C ASP A 161 20.47 12.49 -2.54
N ASP A 162 21.57 11.90 -2.11
CA ASP A 162 21.84 10.47 -2.32
C ASP A 162 20.90 9.62 -1.43
N THR A 163 20.44 8.49 -1.96
CA THR A 163 19.55 7.54 -1.26
C THR A 163 20.19 6.19 -1.05
N ASP A 164 21.34 5.90 -1.70
CA ASP A 164 22.01 4.61 -1.62
C ASP A 164 22.78 4.46 -0.31
N MET A 165 22.35 3.51 0.53
CA MET A 165 23.00 3.25 1.82
C MET A 165 24.45 2.77 1.69
N TYR A 166 24.86 2.23 0.55
CA TYR A 166 26.24 1.83 0.32
C TYR A 166 27.17 3.04 0.15
N HIS A 167 26.63 4.22 -0.21
CA HIS A 167 27.37 5.48 -0.29
C HIS A 167 27.49 6.24 1.05
N PHE A 168 26.90 5.74 2.14
CA PHE A 168 26.91 6.40 3.44
C PHE A 168 28.03 5.85 4.38
N GLY A 169 27.74 5.71 5.63
CA GLY A 169 28.64 5.22 6.68
C GLY A 169 29.27 6.33 7.51
N ALA A 170 29.52 6.04 8.78
CA ALA A 170 30.11 6.96 9.77
C ALA A 170 29.36 8.30 9.93
N LEU A 171 28.09 8.42 9.46
CA LEU A 171 27.32 9.67 9.57
C LEU A 171 26.97 10.04 11.02
N SER A 172 27.00 9.09 11.98
CA SER A 172 26.75 9.36 13.39
C SER A 172 27.68 10.41 14.00
N LYS A 173 28.89 10.57 13.46
CA LYS A 173 29.89 11.55 13.93
C LYS A 173 29.65 12.94 13.36
N VAL A 174 29.04 13.04 12.20
CA VAL A 174 28.84 14.28 11.43
C VAL A 174 27.43 14.81 11.61
N MET A 175 26.46 13.90 11.78
CA MET A 175 25.03 14.20 11.97
C MET A 175 24.51 13.60 13.28
N PRO A 176 25.02 14.01 14.46
CA PRO A 176 24.67 13.38 15.73
C PRO A 176 23.20 13.54 16.11
N MET A 177 22.57 14.69 15.84
CA MET A 177 21.15 14.89 16.15
C MET A 177 20.26 13.98 15.30
N THR A 178 20.51 13.91 13.99
CA THR A 178 19.82 12.99 13.07
C THR A 178 20.05 11.55 13.48
N PHE A 179 21.26 11.16 13.88
CA PHE A 179 21.55 9.80 14.33
C PHE A 179 20.75 9.42 15.57
N TRP A 180 20.76 10.23 16.63
CA TRP A 180 20.08 9.89 17.89
C TRP A 180 18.56 9.89 17.75
N THR A 181 18.01 10.85 16.99
CA THR A 181 16.56 10.87 16.75
C THR A 181 16.13 9.67 15.91
N PHE A 182 16.90 9.32 14.88
CA PHE A 182 16.63 8.11 14.07
C PHE A 182 16.76 6.83 14.92
N ALA A 183 17.75 6.76 15.81
CA ALA A 183 17.96 5.64 16.72
C ALA A 183 16.75 5.42 17.64
N CYS A 184 16.10 6.49 18.14
CA CYS A 184 14.85 6.36 18.89
C CYS A 184 13.74 5.69 18.07
N GLY A 185 13.57 6.08 16.81
CA GLY A 185 12.62 5.43 15.88
C GLY A 185 12.99 3.98 15.57
N TYR A 186 14.28 3.70 15.39
CA TYR A 186 14.81 2.35 15.21
C TYR A 186 14.48 1.44 16.41
N LEU A 187 14.76 1.89 17.64
CA LEU A 187 14.45 1.13 18.85
C LEU A 187 12.95 0.87 18.99
N ALA A 188 12.13 1.85 18.63
CA ALA A 188 10.68 1.72 18.67
C ALA A 188 10.15 0.69 17.66
N ILE A 189 10.58 0.74 16.40
CA ILE A 189 10.06 -0.17 15.37
C ILE A 189 10.46 -1.63 15.61
N ILE A 190 11.65 -1.88 16.15
CA ILE A 190 12.07 -3.24 16.50
C ILE A 190 11.39 -3.76 17.79
N GLY A 191 10.80 -2.87 18.61
CA GLY A 191 10.04 -3.24 19.81
C GLY A 191 10.92 -3.50 21.02
N ILE A 192 11.93 -2.66 21.26
CA ILE A 192 12.73 -2.74 22.49
C ILE A 192 11.86 -2.36 23.70
N PRO A 193 11.90 -3.11 24.82
CA PRO A 193 11.13 -2.81 26.01
C PRO A 193 11.27 -1.36 26.47
N GLY A 194 10.12 -0.72 26.74
CA GLY A 194 10.06 0.68 27.15
C GLY A 194 9.87 1.68 25.99
N THR A 195 9.93 1.24 24.73
CA THR A 195 9.63 2.09 23.57
C THR A 195 8.17 1.96 23.14
N SER A 196 7.66 2.94 22.38
CA SER A 196 6.26 2.96 21.93
C SER A 196 5.86 1.72 21.14
N GLY A 197 6.76 1.17 20.31
CA GLY A 197 6.49 -0.02 19.53
C GLY A 197 6.39 -1.30 20.34
N TYR A 198 7.09 -1.40 21.47
CA TYR A 198 6.98 -2.52 22.40
C TYR A 198 5.53 -2.68 22.91
N PHE A 199 4.95 -1.61 23.43
CA PHE A 199 3.59 -1.65 23.99
C PHE A 199 2.50 -2.00 22.97
N SER A 200 2.71 -1.74 21.69
CA SER A 200 1.70 -2.00 20.67
C SER A 200 1.97 -3.30 19.89
N LYS A 201 3.21 -3.53 19.42
CA LYS A 201 3.53 -4.65 18.54
C LYS A 201 3.56 -6.00 19.27
N ASP A 202 4.10 -6.03 20.49
CA ASP A 202 4.20 -7.26 21.26
C ASP A 202 2.82 -7.81 21.63
N HIS A 203 1.87 -6.93 21.98
CA HIS A 203 0.48 -7.35 22.19
C HIS A 203 -0.19 -7.88 20.91
N ILE A 204 0.15 -7.35 19.71
CA ILE A 204 -0.32 -7.93 18.45
C ILE A 204 0.23 -9.35 18.27
N ILE A 205 1.50 -9.59 18.59
CA ILE A 205 2.11 -10.92 18.48
C ILE A 205 1.44 -11.90 19.46
N GLU A 206 1.17 -11.47 20.69
CA GLU A 206 0.45 -12.27 21.69
C GLU A 206 -0.96 -12.62 21.20
N ALA A 207 -1.74 -11.64 20.77
CA ALA A 207 -3.08 -11.85 20.22
C ALA A 207 -3.07 -12.74 18.96
N ALA A 208 -2.02 -12.69 18.14
CA ALA A 208 -1.86 -13.58 17.02
C ALA A 208 -1.63 -15.05 17.43
N PHE A 209 -0.90 -15.31 18.52
CA PHE A 209 -0.76 -16.66 19.10
C PHE A 209 -2.07 -17.17 19.69
N ASP A 210 -2.85 -16.33 20.34
CA ASP A 210 -4.18 -16.68 20.89
C ASP A 210 -5.14 -17.10 19.78
N LYS A 211 -5.07 -16.46 18.60
CA LYS A 211 -5.86 -16.85 17.43
C LYS A 211 -5.40 -18.16 16.79
N GLY A 212 -4.11 -18.42 16.83
CA GLY A 212 -3.51 -19.66 16.31
C GLY A 212 -2.00 -19.56 16.13
N ALA A 213 -1.31 -20.64 16.44
CA ALA A 213 0.16 -20.73 16.41
C ALA A 213 0.77 -20.27 15.07
N VAL A 214 0.08 -20.50 13.93
CA VAL A 214 0.57 -20.11 12.61
C VAL A 214 0.71 -18.59 12.52
N PHE A 215 -0.32 -17.83 12.91
CA PHE A 215 -0.29 -16.37 12.87
C PHE A 215 0.75 -15.79 13.83
N GLY A 216 0.84 -16.36 15.04
CA GLY A 216 1.85 -15.96 16.02
C GLY A 216 3.28 -16.19 15.52
N VAL A 217 3.56 -17.34 14.93
CA VAL A 217 4.89 -17.67 14.38
C VAL A 217 5.23 -16.75 13.20
N LEU A 218 4.30 -16.49 12.28
CA LEU A 218 4.54 -15.57 11.16
C LEU A 218 4.82 -14.14 11.66
N ALA A 219 4.07 -13.66 12.65
CA ALA A 219 4.29 -12.37 13.28
C ALA A 219 5.67 -12.33 13.99
N LEU A 220 6.04 -13.37 14.69
CA LEU A 220 7.34 -13.49 15.37
C LEU A 220 8.52 -13.50 14.39
N ILE A 221 8.43 -14.24 13.28
CA ILE A 221 9.41 -14.23 12.19
C ILE A 221 9.55 -12.81 11.62
N GLY A 222 8.42 -12.14 11.36
CA GLY A 222 8.42 -10.76 10.89
C GLY A 222 9.12 -9.79 11.86
N ALA A 223 8.99 -10.00 13.17
CA ALA A 223 9.69 -9.19 14.18
C ALA A 223 11.22 -9.37 14.09
N GLY A 224 11.69 -10.61 13.94
CA GLY A 224 13.12 -10.92 13.74
C GLY A 224 13.69 -10.31 12.46
N ILE A 225 12.98 -10.47 11.34
CA ILE A 225 13.41 -9.88 10.06
C ILE A 225 13.38 -8.33 10.15
N THR A 226 12.40 -7.75 10.84
CA THR A 226 12.35 -6.29 11.09
C THR A 226 13.59 -5.82 11.83
N ALA A 227 13.97 -6.51 12.90
CA ALA A 227 15.18 -6.19 13.66
C ALA A 227 16.44 -6.31 12.80
N TYR A 228 16.52 -7.33 11.95
CA TYR A 228 17.63 -7.52 11.02
C TYR A 228 17.78 -6.36 10.03
N TYR A 229 16.75 -6.05 9.23
CA TYR A 229 16.93 -5.04 8.17
C TYR A 229 17.04 -3.61 8.73
N MET A 230 16.39 -3.32 9.85
CA MET A 230 16.55 -2.03 10.50
C MET A 230 17.94 -1.86 11.10
N THR A 231 18.53 -2.92 11.67
CA THR A 231 19.92 -2.90 12.11
C THR A 231 20.87 -2.75 10.92
N ARG A 232 20.63 -3.46 9.81
CA ARG A 232 21.38 -3.29 8.56
C ARG A 232 21.33 -1.83 8.09
N LEU A 233 20.17 -1.19 8.08
CA LEU A 233 20.02 0.23 7.72
C LEU A 233 20.86 1.12 8.64
N MET A 234 20.80 0.93 9.97
CA MET A 234 21.60 1.69 10.93
C MET A 234 23.11 1.51 10.70
N MET A 235 23.54 0.28 10.44
CA MET A 235 24.97 -0.04 10.18
C MET A 235 25.47 0.61 8.90
N LEU A 236 24.70 0.50 7.81
CA LEU A 236 25.08 1.04 6.52
C LEU A 236 25.05 2.57 6.46
N THR A 237 24.12 3.20 7.17
CA THR A 237 23.94 4.67 7.09
C THR A 237 24.81 5.40 8.11
N PHE A 238 24.71 5.04 9.38
CA PHE A 238 25.27 5.84 10.47
C PHE A 238 26.58 5.31 11.05
N LEU A 239 26.83 4.01 10.94
CA LEU A 239 27.96 3.35 11.57
C LEU A 239 28.98 2.88 10.51
N GLY A 240 30.04 2.21 10.95
CA GLY A 240 31.09 1.68 10.08
C GLY A 240 32.03 2.75 9.53
N THR A 241 32.59 2.49 8.33
CA THR A 241 33.56 3.34 7.64
C THR A 241 32.88 4.34 6.72
N LYS A 242 33.51 5.49 6.51
CA LYS A 242 33.11 6.50 5.53
C LYS A 242 33.12 5.92 4.12
N ARG A 243 32.02 6.08 3.36
CA ARG A 243 31.87 5.63 1.98
C ARG A 243 31.34 6.70 1.02
N TRP A 244 30.98 7.90 1.52
CA TRP A 244 30.55 9.00 0.65
C TRP A 244 31.70 9.54 -0.20
N ARG A 245 31.36 10.05 -1.38
CA ARG A 245 32.31 10.60 -2.36
C ARG A 245 33.07 11.79 -1.78
N ALA A 246 34.28 12.07 -2.34
CA ALA A 246 35.13 13.13 -1.83
C ALA A 246 34.57 14.55 -2.02
N ASP A 247 33.68 14.72 -2.98
CA ASP A 247 32.98 15.98 -3.29
C ASP A 247 31.76 16.22 -2.36
N VAL A 248 31.32 15.21 -1.60
CA VAL A 248 30.21 15.31 -0.65
C VAL A 248 30.74 15.66 0.73
N HIS A 249 30.21 16.73 1.33
CA HIS A 249 30.56 17.20 2.67
C HIS A 249 29.34 17.07 3.60
N PRO A 250 29.07 15.90 4.18
CA PRO A 250 27.93 15.70 5.04
C PRO A 250 27.92 16.67 6.23
N HIS A 251 26.77 17.21 6.54
CA HIS A 251 26.57 18.18 7.63
C HIS A 251 25.21 17.95 8.28
N GLU A 252 25.07 18.39 9.53
CA GLU A 252 23.79 18.29 10.24
C GLU A 252 22.75 19.22 9.62
N SER A 253 21.51 18.78 9.61
CA SER A 253 20.39 19.54 9.07
C SER A 253 20.03 20.75 9.95
N PRO A 254 19.42 21.80 9.37
CA PRO A 254 19.04 23.02 10.10
C PRO A 254 17.96 22.73 11.16
N ALA A 255 17.81 23.63 12.12
CA ALA A 255 16.88 23.50 13.24
C ALA A 255 15.42 23.26 12.82
N VAL A 256 14.99 23.82 11.68
CA VAL A 256 13.63 23.61 11.15
C VAL A 256 13.36 22.14 10.80
N MET A 257 14.39 21.34 10.53
CA MET A 257 14.29 19.91 10.31
C MET A 257 14.54 19.10 11.59
N THR A 258 15.51 19.50 12.41
CA THR A 258 15.90 18.72 13.60
C THR A 258 14.92 18.88 14.76
N ILE A 259 14.22 20.02 14.92
CA ILE A 259 13.20 20.18 15.98
C ILE A 259 12.04 19.19 15.80
N PRO A 260 11.40 19.04 14.64
CA PRO A 260 10.40 18.00 14.44
C PRO A 260 10.92 16.57 14.70
N LEU A 261 12.17 16.28 14.32
CA LEU A 261 12.80 14.99 14.62
C LEU A 261 12.91 14.72 16.12
N ILE A 262 13.31 15.72 16.92
CA ILE A 262 13.40 15.60 18.38
C ILE A 262 12.03 15.31 18.97
N VAL A 263 10.98 16.06 18.58
CA VAL A 263 9.62 15.86 19.07
C VAL A 263 9.14 14.44 18.74
N LEU A 264 9.32 13.99 17.50
CA LEU A 264 8.93 12.65 17.09
C LEU A 264 9.76 11.56 17.76
N ALA A 265 11.04 11.80 18.03
CA ALA A 265 11.88 10.86 18.78
C ALA A 265 11.39 10.66 20.22
N VAL A 266 11.02 11.75 20.90
CA VAL A 266 10.42 11.69 22.25
C VAL A 266 9.11 10.90 22.21
N LEU A 267 8.23 11.15 21.25
CA LEU A 267 6.98 10.42 21.08
C LEU A 267 7.22 8.96 20.72
N SER A 268 8.24 8.65 19.93
CA SER A 268 8.63 7.27 19.58
C SER A 268 9.05 6.45 20.80
N ILE A 269 9.57 7.08 21.84
CA ILE A 269 9.94 6.40 23.08
C ILE A 269 8.74 6.35 24.04
N PHE A 270 8.10 7.49 24.34
CA PHE A 270 7.21 7.62 25.50
C PHE A 270 5.72 7.49 25.17
N ALA A 271 5.27 7.78 23.93
CA ALA A 271 3.85 7.83 23.62
C ALA A 271 3.13 6.48 23.80
N GLY A 272 3.81 5.35 23.53
CA GLY A 272 3.23 4.02 23.76
C GLY A 272 2.94 3.74 25.22
N ALA A 273 3.90 4.03 26.09
CA ALA A 273 3.71 3.89 27.54
C ALA A 273 2.59 4.79 28.08
N PHE A 274 2.52 6.03 27.59
CA PHE A 274 1.46 6.97 27.96
C PHE A 274 0.08 6.49 27.51
N MET A 275 -0.04 5.98 26.30
CA MET A 275 -1.31 5.52 25.72
C MET A 275 -1.76 4.15 26.23
N ASN A 276 -0.84 3.28 26.63
CA ASN A 276 -1.12 1.89 27.02
C ASN A 276 -2.23 1.75 28.08
N ASN A 277 -2.31 2.69 29.02
CA ASN A 277 -3.24 2.60 30.15
C ASN A 277 -4.68 3.03 29.82
N TRP A 278 -4.92 3.78 28.73
CA TRP A 278 -6.23 4.36 28.46
C TRP A 278 -6.74 4.14 27.05
N ILE A 279 -5.86 3.81 26.08
CA ILE A 279 -6.24 3.70 24.68
C ILE A 279 -7.25 2.57 24.44
N GLY A 280 -7.11 1.47 25.17
CA GLY A 280 -8.05 0.35 25.11
C GLY A 280 -9.45 0.77 25.54
N ASP A 281 -9.58 1.41 26.70
CA ASP A 281 -10.86 1.91 27.24
C ASP A 281 -11.52 2.92 26.27
N TRP A 282 -10.70 3.80 25.68
CA TRP A 282 -11.19 4.78 24.73
C TRP A 282 -11.69 4.14 23.41
N LEU A 283 -11.07 3.05 22.99
CA LEU A 283 -11.45 2.32 21.76
C LEU A 283 -12.58 1.30 21.99
N ALA A 284 -12.76 0.81 23.22
CA ALA A 284 -13.74 -0.24 23.53
C ALA A 284 -15.15 0.02 22.99
N PRO A 285 -15.74 1.24 23.12
CA PRO A 285 -17.06 1.52 22.57
C PRO A 285 -17.12 1.42 21.03
N ALA A 286 -15.99 1.64 20.36
CA ALA A 286 -15.91 1.66 18.89
C ALA A 286 -15.53 0.30 18.29
N THR A 287 -14.88 -0.57 19.05
CA THR A 287 -14.37 -1.86 18.58
C THR A 287 -15.09 -3.05 19.21
N GLY A 288 -15.86 -2.84 20.29
CA GLY A 288 -16.47 -3.90 21.09
C GLY A 288 -15.44 -4.75 21.84
N ALA A 289 -14.21 -4.25 22.02
CA ALA A 289 -13.14 -4.98 22.71
C ALA A 289 -13.41 -4.99 24.22
N GLU A 290 -13.22 -6.15 24.88
CA GLU A 290 -13.02 -6.21 26.31
C GLU A 290 -11.59 -5.80 26.62
N VAL A 291 -11.42 -4.85 27.56
CA VAL A 291 -10.11 -4.28 27.87
C VAL A 291 -9.49 -5.06 29.02
N GLU A 292 -8.45 -5.80 28.74
CA GLU A 292 -7.58 -6.36 29.78
C GLU A 292 -6.49 -5.33 30.10
N HIS A 293 -6.48 -4.83 31.32
CA HIS A 293 -5.41 -3.98 31.83
C HIS A 293 -4.18 -4.82 32.16
N VAL A 294 -3.28 -4.96 31.19
CA VAL A 294 -1.99 -5.60 31.40
C VAL A 294 -1.03 -4.59 32.04
N GLY A 295 -0.39 -4.98 33.13
CA GLY A 295 0.58 -4.11 33.80
C GLY A 295 1.70 -3.66 32.86
N MET A 296 2.15 -2.43 32.98
CA MET A 296 3.12 -1.76 32.08
C MET A 296 4.41 -2.57 31.79
N TRP A 297 4.80 -3.44 32.70
CA TRP A 297 6.03 -4.25 32.62
C TRP A 297 5.76 -5.75 32.66
N HIS A 298 4.53 -6.18 32.38
CA HIS A 298 4.22 -7.59 32.35
C HIS A 298 4.76 -8.22 31.06
N MET A 299 5.88 -8.90 31.14
CA MET A 299 6.42 -9.72 30.05
C MET A 299 5.94 -11.15 30.21
N GLY A 300 4.96 -11.53 29.39
CA GLY A 300 4.57 -12.93 29.23
C GLY A 300 5.68 -13.77 28.55
N VAL A 301 5.51 -15.07 28.50
CA VAL A 301 6.46 -15.98 27.83
C VAL A 301 6.67 -15.58 26.37
N ILE A 302 5.60 -15.19 25.67
CA ILE A 302 5.66 -14.77 24.27
C ILE A 302 6.48 -13.48 24.14
N GLY A 303 6.32 -12.50 25.04
CA GLY A 303 7.13 -11.28 25.07
C GLY A 303 8.63 -11.56 25.22
N VAL A 304 9.01 -12.51 26.11
CA VAL A 304 10.41 -12.93 26.26
C VAL A 304 10.93 -13.58 24.98
N VAL A 305 10.15 -14.46 24.36
CA VAL A 305 10.53 -15.12 23.08
C VAL A 305 10.68 -14.07 21.98
N THR A 306 9.76 -13.11 21.88
CA THR A 306 9.84 -12.00 20.93
C THR A 306 11.11 -11.18 21.14
N LEU A 307 11.45 -10.83 22.36
CA LEU A 307 12.69 -10.12 22.67
C LEU A 307 13.94 -10.90 22.25
N VAL A 308 13.97 -12.22 22.50
CA VAL A 308 15.09 -13.09 22.07
C VAL A 308 15.20 -13.07 20.55
N VAL A 309 14.10 -13.22 19.81
CA VAL A 309 14.10 -13.21 18.34
C VAL A 309 14.54 -11.84 17.80
N VAL A 310 14.10 -10.75 18.41
CA VAL A 310 14.55 -9.39 18.06
C VAL A 310 16.05 -9.23 18.29
N ILE A 311 16.58 -9.67 19.44
CA ILE A 311 18.02 -9.64 19.73
C ILE A 311 18.81 -10.48 18.68
N LEU A 312 18.32 -11.66 18.32
CA LEU A 312 18.95 -12.47 17.28
C LEU A 312 18.95 -11.74 15.92
N GLY A 313 17.87 -11.06 15.58
CA GLY A 313 17.79 -10.21 14.37
C GLY A 313 18.80 -9.04 14.41
N ILE A 314 18.94 -8.38 15.55
CA ILE A 314 19.94 -7.31 15.74
C ILE A 314 21.37 -7.88 15.57
N VAL A 315 21.67 -8.98 16.24
CA VAL A 315 22.99 -9.63 16.19
C VAL A 315 23.31 -10.06 14.77
N ALA A 316 22.36 -10.67 14.05
CA ALA A 316 22.53 -11.05 12.64
C ALA A 316 22.80 -9.81 11.76
N GLY A 317 21.99 -8.75 11.90
CA GLY A 317 22.18 -7.50 11.18
C GLY A 317 23.54 -6.86 11.45
N TRP A 318 23.99 -6.87 12.70
CA TRP A 318 25.29 -6.35 13.08
C TRP A 318 26.45 -7.21 12.56
N LEU A 319 26.40 -8.52 12.74
CA LEU A 319 27.48 -9.44 12.32
C LEU A 319 27.70 -9.41 10.80
N LEU A 320 26.61 -9.39 10.02
CA LEU A 320 26.68 -9.42 8.57
C LEU A 320 27.11 -8.08 7.95
N ASN A 321 26.92 -6.96 8.65
CA ASN A 321 27.21 -5.62 8.10
C ASN A 321 28.32 -4.86 8.84
N ARG A 322 29.05 -5.48 9.78
CA ARG A 322 30.10 -4.79 10.57
C ARG A 322 31.45 -4.66 9.87
N HIS A 323 31.76 -5.54 8.92
CA HIS A 323 33.05 -5.61 8.25
C HIS A 323 32.91 -5.57 6.74
N ASN A 324 33.86 -4.92 6.08
CA ASN A 324 34.05 -4.93 4.63
C ASN A 324 32.81 -4.61 3.81
N VAL A 325 32.03 -3.61 4.24
CA VAL A 325 30.90 -3.13 3.44
C VAL A 325 31.46 -2.52 2.15
N PRO A 326 31.11 -3.04 0.96
CA PRO A 326 31.56 -2.49 -0.31
C PRO A 326 30.96 -1.09 -0.56
N ASN A 327 31.53 -0.32 -1.48
CA ASN A 327 30.99 0.98 -1.88
C ASN A 327 29.80 0.88 -2.84
N GLU A 328 29.60 -0.29 -3.43
CA GLU A 328 28.50 -0.59 -4.34
C GLU A 328 27.77 -1.84 -3.89
N GLU A 329 26.53 -1.98 -4.26
CA GLU A 329 25.73 -3.16 -3.95
C GLU A 329 26.34 -4.40 -4.64
N PRO A 330 26.67 -5.46 -3.89
CA PRO A 330 27.24 -6.66 -4.48
C PRO A 330 26.24 -7.35 -5.42
N GLU A 331 26.72 -7.79 -6.58
CA GLU A 331 25.95 -8.68 -7.44
C GLU A 331 25.62 -9.98 -6.72
N THR A 332 24.43 -10.48 -6.92
CA THR A 332 23.98 -11.72 -6.30
C THR A 332 23.14 -12.53 -7.28
N HIS A 333 23.30 -13.85 -7.21
CA HIS A 333 22.47 -14.83 -7.91
C HIS A 333 21.53 -15.57 -6.95
N ASP A 334 21.50 -15.19 -5.67
CA ASP A 334 20.54 -15.75 -4.72
C ASP A 334 19.11 -15.37 -5.14
N PRO A 335 18.27 -16.35 -5.51
CA PRO A 335 16.92 -16.08 -6.01
C PRO A 335 16.03 -15.37 -4.99
N LEU A 336 16.25 -15.58 -3.70
CA LEU A 336 15.50 -14.91 -2.65
C LEU A 336 15.86 -13.42 -2.57
N LEU A 337 17.14 -13.11 -2.65
CA LEU A 337 17.59 -11.71 -2.62
C LEU A 337 17.22 -10.99 -3.91
N VAL A 338 17.34 -11.65 -5.06
CA VAL A 338 16.91 -11.10 -6.36
C VAL A 338 15.40 -10.80 -6.35
N ALA A 339 14.57 -11.74 -5.89
CA ALA A 339 13.12 -11.51 -5.78
C ALA A 339 12.78 -10.33 -4.87
N GLY A 340 13.47 -10.17 -3.73
CA GLY A 340 13.28 -9.02 -2.85
C GLY A 340 13.71 -7.70 -3.49
N ARG A 341 14.79 -7.68 -4.30
CA ARG A 341 15.23 -6.53 -5.08
C ARG A 341 14.22 -6.11 -6.16
N HIS A 342 13.52 -7.07 -6.77
CA HIS A 342 12.47 -6.89 -7.76
C HIS A 342 11.04 -6.81 -7.16
N ASP A 343 10.91 -6.46 -5.88
CA ASP A 343 9.61 -6.24 -5.22
C ASP A 343 8.67 -7.46 -5.30
N ILE A 344 9.31 -8.65 -5.27
CA ILE A 344 8.65 -9.96 -5.43
C ILE A 344 7.87 -10.02 -6.75
N TYR A 345 8.36 -9.34 -7.78
CA TYR A 345 7.76 -9.26 -9.12
C TYR A 345 6.32 -8.75 -9.13
N GLY A 346 5.94 -7.90 -8.15
CA GLY A 346 4.58 -7.40 -8.01
C GLY A 346 4.11 -6.60 -9.23
N ASP A 347 4.97 -5.75 -9.78
CA ASP A 347 4.68 -4.97 -10.99
C ASP A 347 4.62 -5.85 -12.25
N ASP A 348 5.52 -6.81 -12.38
CA ASP A 348 5.52 -7.76 -13.50
C ASP A 348 4.23 -8.59 -13.53
N ILE A 349 3.78 -9.06 -12.36
CA ILE A 349 2.51 -9.79 -12.23
C ILE A 349 1.33 -8.89 -12.61
N ASN A 350 1.29 -7.65 -12.10
CA ASN A 350 0.24 -6.69 -12.42
C ASN A 350 0.23 -6.33 -13.92
N ASP A 351 1.40 -6.18 -14.54
CA ASP A 351 1.50 -5.91 -15.98
C ASP A 351 0.90 -7.06 -16.80
N VAL A 352 1.23 -8.30 -16.46
CA VAL A 352 0.74 -9.48 -17.19
C VAL A 352 -0.75 -9.72 -16.94
N VAL A 353 -1.22 -9.59 -15.69
CA VAL A 353 -2.60 -9.99 -15.33
C VAL A 353 -3.62 -8.89 -15.59
N VAL A 354 -3.23 -7.61 -15.46
CA VAL A 354 -4.17 -6.48 -15.53
C VAL A 354 -3.86 -5.55 -16.70
N VAL A 355 -2.60 -5.08 -16.80
CA VAL A 355 -2.25 -4.01 -17.74
C VAL A 355 -2.29 -4.49 -19.20
N LYS A 356 -1.66 -5.63 -19.51
CA LYS A 356 -1.67 -6.19 -20.87
C LYS A 356 -3.08 -6.55 -21.36
N PRO A 357 -3.92 -7.28 -20.59
CA PRO A 357 -5.31 -7.52 -20.97
C PRO A 357 -6.13 -6.24 -21.12
N GLY A 358 -5.93 -5.25 -20.23
CA GLY A 358 -6.59 -3.96 -20.33
C GLY A 358 -6.21 -3.18 -21.59
N ARG A 359 -4.93 -3.16 -21.96
CA ARG A 359 -4.45 -2.56 -23.21
C ARG A 359 -5.00 -3.28 -24.45
N TRP A 360 -5.06 -4.60 -24.42
CA TRP A 360 -5.66 -5.39 -25.50
C TRP A 360 -7.15 -5.06 -25.66
N LEU A 361 -7.90 -5.01 -24.57
CA LEU A 361 -9.31 -4.63 -24.59
C LEU A 361 -9.50 -3.19 -25.10
N ALA A 362 -8.73 -2.24 -24.63
CA ALA A 362 -8.77 -0.86 -25.08
C ALA A 362 -8.45 -0.74 -26.59
N GLY A 363 -7.45 -1.49 -27.07
CA GLY A 363 -7.13 -1.58 -28.48
C GLY A 363 -8.27 -2.16 -29.32
N GLY A 364 -8.94 -3.19 -28.80
CA GLY A 364 -10.13 -3.77 -29.42
C GLY A 364 -11.31 -2.78 -29.54
N VAL A 365 -11.60 -2.06 -28.45
CA VAL A 365 -12.65 -1.01 -28.43
C VAL A 365 -12.31 0.12 -29.41
N ALA A 366 -11.07 0.61 -29.41
CA ALA A 366 -10.64 1.63 -30.36
C ALA A 366 -10.67 1.14 -31.83
N GLY A 367 -10.35 -0.14 -32.07
CA GLY A 367 -10.48 -0.77 -33.38
C GLY A 367 -11.95 -0.86 -33.82
N PHE A 368 -12.84 -1.25 -32.93
CA PHE A 368 -14.28 -1.29 -33.20
C PHE A 368 -14.82 0.12 -33.52
N ASP A 369 -14.48 1.11 -32.72
CA ASP A 369 -14.90 2.50 -32.92
C ASP A 369 -14.49 2.99 -34.33
N ARG A 370 -13.21 2.85 -34.67
CA ARG A 370 -12.66 3.28 -35.94
C ARG A 370 -13.26 2.53 -37.14
N SER A 371 -13.45 1.21 -37.02
CA SER A 371 -13.86 0.38 -38.15
C SER A 371 -15.37 0.34 -38.34
N VAL A 372 -16.13 0.31 -37.25
CA VAL A 372 -17.59 0.17 -37.29
C VAL A 372 -18.28 1.52 -37.17
N VAL A 373 -18.01 2.28 -36.08
CA VAL A 373 -18.73 3.53 -35.83
C VAL A 373 -18.33 4.58 -36.88
N ASP A 374 -17.04 4.89 -36.99
CA ASP A 374 -16.53 5.83 -37.99
C ASP A 374 -16.78 5.33 -39.41
N GLY A 375 -16.65 4.02 -39.67
CA GLY A 375 -16.94 3.40 -40.93
C GLY A 375 -18.39 3.58 -41.36
N LEU A 376 -19.37 3.40 -40.48
CA LEU A 376 -20.79 3.65 -40.74
C LEU A 376 -21.10 5.14 -40.99
N VAL A 377 -20.55 6.03 -40.18
CA VAL A 377 -20.74 7.48 -40.32
C VAL A 377 -20.17 7.97 -41.65
N ASN A 378 -18.94 7.57 -41.97
CA ASN A 378 -18.29 7.92 -43.24
C ASN A 378 -19.00 7.25 -44.45
N GLY A 379 -19.48 6.03 -44.27
CA GLY A 379 -20.29 5.32 -45.27
C GLY A 379 -21.60 6.08 -45.57
N ALA A 380 -22.33 6.50 -44.54
CA ALA A 380 -23.54 7.30 -44.74
C ALA A 380 -23.24 8.65 -45.45
N GLY A 381 -22.13 9.31 -45.11
CA GLY A 381 -21.66 10.50 -45.80
C GLY A 381 -21.33 10.23 -47.27
N SER A 382 -20.66 9.13 -47.56
CA SER A 382 -20.30 8.70 -48.91
C SER A 382 -21.54 8.38 -49.75
N VAL A 383 -22.50 7.65 -49.21
CA VAL A 383 -23.79 7.36 -49.87
C VAL A 383 -24.55 8.66 -50.15
N THR A 384 -24.63 9.57 -49.18
CA THR A 384 -25.29 10.88 -49.39
C THR A 384 -24.61 11.67 -50.50
N THR A 385 -23.28 11.69 -50.50
CA THR A 385 -22.50 12.38 -51.56
C THR A 385 -22.74 11.73 -52.95
N ALA A 386 -22.76 10.40 -53.05
CA ALA A 386 -23.04 9.69 -54.27
C ALA A 386 -24.47 9.98 -54.78
N CYS A 387 -25.48 9.94 -53.93
CA CYS A 387 -26.86 10.33 -54.24
C CYS A 387 -26.94 11.76 -54.74
N SER A 388 -26.25 12.70 -54.05
CA SER A 388 -26.18 14.10 -54.47
C SER A 388 -25.60 14.25 -55.90
N GLN A 389 -24.52 13.52 -56.20
CA GLN A 389 -23.91 13.56 -57.54
C GLN A 389 -24.83 13.00 -58.61
N ILE A 390 -25.64 11.98 -58.37
CA ILE A 390 -26.64 11.44 -59.28
C ILE A 390 -27.75 12.47 -59.50
N ILE A 391 -28.30 13.01 -58.45
CA ILE A 391 -29.36 14.03 -58.52
C ILE A 391 -28.86 15.27 -59.28
N ARG A 392 -27.63 15.70 -59.06
CA ARG A 392 -27.03 16.84 -59.75
C ARG A 392 -26.93 16.64 -61.26
N LYS A 393 -26.79 15.39 -61.75
CA LYS A 393 -26.81 15.08 -63.20
C LYS A 393 -28.17 15.33 -63.83
N VAL A 394 -29.26 15.33 -63.06
CA VAL A 394 -30.62 15.66 -63.51
C VAL A 394 -30.81 17.14 -63.72
N GLN A 395 -30.00 17.97 -63.05
CA GLN A 395 -29.97 19.43 -63.18
C GLN A 395 -29.13 19.84 -64.40
N ASN A 396 -29.71 19.72 -65.59
CA ASN A 396 -29.02 19.97 -66.87
C ASN A 396 -29.12 21.43 -67.35
N GLY A 397 -29.82 22.36 -66.61
CA GLY A 397 -29.98 23.76 -66.93
C GLY A 397 -31.03 24.07 -68.00
N TYR A 398 -31.67 23.05 -68.64
CA TYR A 398 -32.68 23.26 -69.65
C TYR A 398 -34.09 23.35 -69.04
N VAL A 399 -34.76 24.50 -69.20
CA VAL A 399 -36.13 24.75 -68.72
C VAL A 399 -37.12 23.69 -69.15
N ARG A 400 -36.97 23.15 -70.41
CA ARG A 400 -37.82 22.07 -70.93
C ARG A 400 -37.69 20.77 -70.11
N SER A 401 -36.52 20.44 -69.62
CA SER A 401 -36.30 19.24 -68.78
C SER A 401 -36.98 19.40 -67.45
N TYR A 402 -36.92 20.58 -66.83
CA TYR A 402 -37.60 20.87 -65.57
C TYR A 402 -39.12 20.86 -65.73
N GLY A 403 -39.64 21.43 -66.80
CA GLY A 403 -41.07 21.38 -67.13
C GLY A 403 -41.59 19.96 -67.29
N LEU A 404 -40.82 19.09 -68.02
CA LEU A 404 -41.15 17.69 -68.15
C LEU A 404 -41.16 16.95 -66.81
N MET A 405 -40.16 17.18 -65.99
CA MET A 405 -40.09 16.58 -64.64
C MET A 405 -41.23 17.02 -63.71
N MET A 406 -41.66 18.25 -63.78
CA MET A 406 -42.86 18.74 -63.05
C MET A 406 -44.11 17.99 -63.50
N VAL A 407 -44.34 17.83 -64.81
CA VAL A 407 -45.48 17.10 -65.32
C VAL A 407 -45.44 15.63 -64.89
N VAL A 408 -44.26 14.96 -65.04
CA VAL A 408 -44.08 13.60 -64.53
C VAL A 408 -44.34 13.48 -63.07
N GLY A 409 -43.85 14.44 -62.21
CA GLY A 409 -44.10 14.48 -60.79
C GLY A 409 -45.57 14.59 -60.42
N VAL A 410 -46.31 15.46 -61.10
CA VAL A 410 -47.76 15.61 -60.90
C VAL A 410 -48.51 14.33 -61.28
N VAL A 411 -48.14 13.69 -62.41
CA VAL A 411 -48.73 12.40 -62.85
C VAL A 411 -48.46 11.32 -61.79
N VAL A 412 -47.22 11.18 -61.27
CA VAL A 412 -46.87 10.19 -60.25
C VAL A 412 -47.64 10.42 -58.96
N VAL A 413 -47.70 11.66 -58.46
CA VAL A 413 -48.50 12.01 -57.26
C VAL A 413 -49.98 11.70 -57.48
N GLY A 414 -50.52 12.05 -58.65
CA GLY A 414 -51.91 11.76 -59.02
C GLY A 414 -52.19 10.25 -59.02
N LEU A 415 -51.29 9.46 -59.61
CA LEU A 415 -51.34 8.00 -59.63
C LEU A 415 -51.33 7.39 -58.20
N VAL A 416 -50.41 7.86 -57.37
CA VAL A 416 -50.32 7.40 -55.96
C VAL A 416 -51.60 7.70 -55.17
N VAL A 417 -52.17 8.91 -55.36
CA VAL A 417 -53.44 9.30 -54.70
C VAL A 417 -54.62 8.47 -55.21
N VAL A 418 -54.70 8.18 -56.53
CA VAL A 418 -55.74 7.33 -57.10
C VAL A 418 -55.62 5.89 -56.62
N LEU A 419 -54.41 5.33 -56.66
CA LEU A 419 -54.15 3.94 -56.20
C LEU A 419 -54.39 3.81 -54.68
N GLY A 420 -54.01 4.83 -53.88
CA GLY A 420 -54.26 4.83 -52.45
C GLY A 420 -55.74 5.02 -52.05
N ARG A 421 -56.57 5.47 -53.01
CA ARG A 421 -58.03 5.50 -52.83
C ARG A 421 -58.73 4.23 -53.30
N MET A 422 -58.06 3.41 -54.09
CA MET A 422 -58.58 2.14 -54.62
C MET A 422 -58.18 0.93 -53.74
N ALA A 423 -57.19 1.11 -52.83
CA ALA A 423 -56.79 0.16 -51.77
C ALA A 423 -57.51 0.50 -50.48
#